data_bfab2cc2a65e620ae7db77b9ab2d1276
#
_entry.id   bfab2cc2a65e620ae7db77b9ab2d1276
#
_cell.length_a   1.000
_cell.length_b   1.000
_cell.length_c   1.000
_cell.angle_alpha   90.00
_cell.angle_beta   90.00
_cell.angle_gamma   90.00
#
_symmetry.space_group_name_H-M   'P 1'
#
loop_
_entity.id
_entity.type
_entity.pdbx_description
1 polymer ?
#
loop_
_entity_poly.entity_id
_entity_poly.type
_entity_poly.pdbx_seq_one_letter_code
_entity_poly.pdbx_strand_id
1 'polypeptide(L)'
;MLKLHTPMSISQTERFREIEEALRKSWCRETAYPSLQAAWSEGNPALGQCTVTALVVHDHFGGTFAKNLEHNHIWNILPDGTEQDFTREQFVGDVKLIVDEILNRADILEGESANRADTKRRYEHLRWRFTIAGA
;
A
#
# COMPACT_ATOMS: atom_id res chain seq x y z
N MET A 1 29.78 9.58 -14.57
CA MET A 1 29.35 9.48 -14.19
C MET A 1 28.90 9.05 -13.36
N LEU A 2 28.72 9.10 -12.71
CA LEU A 2 28.26 8.75 -11.84
C LEU A 2 27.33 8.93 -11.40
N LYS A 3 26.55 8.78 -11.25
CA LYS A 3 25.59 8.83 -10.70
C LYS A 3 25.26 8.03 -10.01
N LEU A 4 25.32 8.01 -9.51
CA LEU A 4 25.27 7.13 -9.04
C LEU A 4 24.70 6.94 -7.90
N HIS A 5 24.60 7.02 -7.09
CA HIS A 5 23.93 6.90 -6.09
C HIS A 5 23.41 7.91 -5.57
N THR A 6 22.89 8.37 -6.24
CA THR A 6 22.09 9.42 -5.91
C THR A 6 20.90 8.96 -5.19
N PRO A 7 20.44 9.71 -4.25
CA PRO A 7 19.13 9.53 -3.66
C PRO A 7 18.08 9.69 -4.76
N MET A 8 16.87 9.33 -4.44
CA MET A 8 15.73 9.43 -5.34
C MET A 8 15.73 10.80 -6.03
N SER A 9 15.52 10.80 -7.33
CA SER A 9 15.49 12.02 -8.11
C SER A 9 14.29 12.88 -7.73
N ILE A 10 14.35 14.17 -8.08
CA ILE A 10 13.22 15.08 -7.82
C ILE A 10 11.95 14.58 -8.51
N SER A 11 12.08 14.06 -9.74
CA SER A 11 10.92 13.56 -10.46
C SER A 11 10.32 12.33 -9.77
N GLN A 12 11.15 11.47 -9.19
CA GLN A 12 10.64 10.34 -8.42
C GLN A 12 9.96 10.80 -7.13
N THR A 13 10.53 11.80 -6.47
CA THR A 13 9.93 12.37 -5.27
C THR A 13 8.57 12.97 -5.58
N GLU A 14 8.46 13.68 -6.69
CA GLU A 14 7.19 14.24 -7.11
C GLU A 14 6.19 13.16 -7.47
N ARG A 15 6.66 12.12 -8.14
CA ARG A 15 5.78 11.02 -8.51
C ARG A 15 5.22 10.31 -7.29
N PHE A 16 6.05 10.11 -6.25
CA PHE A 16 5.58 9.51 -5.01
C PHE A 16 4.55 10.39 -4.34
N ARG A 17 4.76 11.71 -4.36
CA ARG A 17 3.80 12.65 -3.78
C ARG A 17 2.47 12.61 -4.53
N GLU A 18 2.53 12.55 -5.85
CA GLU A 18 1.32 12.47 -6.66
C GLU A 18 0.55 11.19 -6.39
N ILE A 19 1.27 10.09 -6.24
CA ILE A 19 0.65 8.80 -5.92
C ILE A 19 0.01 8.86 -4.55
N GLU A 20 0.69 9.43 -3.58
CA GLU A 20 0.16 9.56 -2.23
C GLU A 20 -1.12 10.40 -2.22
N GLU A 21 -1.12 11.51 -2.95
CA GLU A 21 -2.31 12.36 -3.03
C GLU A 21 -3.47 11.64 -3.69
N ALA A 22 -3.20 10.90 -4.76
CA ALA A 22 -4.24 10.15 -5.45
C ALA A 22 -4.77 9.02 -4.55
N LEU A 23 -3.91 8.37 -3.80
CA LEU A 23 -4.34 7.34 -2.86
C LEU A 23 -5.25 7.93 -1.79
N ARG A 24 -4.88 9.07 -1.22
CA ARG A 24 -5.70 9.74 -0.19
C ARG A 24 -7.09 10.05 -0.69
N LYS A 25 -7.21 10.45 -1.95
CA LYS A 25 -8.51 10.73 -2.57
C LYS A 25 -9.27 9.46 -2.92
N SER A 26 -8.58 8.34 -2.99
CA SER A 26 -9.16 7.07 -3.46
C SER A 26 -9.61 6.17 -2.33
N TRP A 27 -8.92 6.20 -1.19
CA TRP A 27 -9.27 5.37 -0.05
C TRP A 27 -10.69 5.69 0.39
N CYS A 28 -11.45 4.64 0.71
CA CYS A 28 -12.80 4.80 1.21
C CYS A 28 -13.14 3.60 2.11
N ARG A 29 -14.31 3.66 2.73
CA ARG A 29 -14.74 2.59 3.63
C ARG A 29 -14.71 1.23 2.95
N GLU A 30 -15.18 1.18 1.71
CA GLU A 30 -15.34 -0.08 0.98
C GLU A 30 -14.01 -0.69 0.54
N THR A 31 -12.94 0.09 0.49
CA THR A 31 -11.62 -0.43 0.15
C THR A 31 -10.85 -0.88 1.39
N ALA A 32 -11.33 -0.57 2.58
CA ALA A 32 -10.68 -0.96 3.83
C ALA A 32 -10.90 -2.44 4.11
N TYR A 33 -10.00 -3.00 4.90
CA TYR A 33 -10.14 -4.38 5.39
C TYR A 33 -11.50 -4.54 6.04
N PRO A 34 -12.22 -5.65 5.75
CA PRO A 34 -13.63 -5.74 6.14
C PRO A 34 -13.91 -5.48 7.63
N SER A 35 -13.09 -6.01 8.53
CA SER A 35 -13.32 -5.82 9.95
C SER A 35 -13.04 -4.40 10.42
N LEU A 36 -12.40 -3.58 9.59
CA LEU A 36 -12.08 -2.20 9.93
C LEU A 36 -12.98 -1.19 9.24
N GLN A 37 -13.87 -1.65 8.37
CA GLN A 37 -14.73 -0.74 7.62
C GLN A 37 -15.61 0.12 8.53
N ALA A 38 -16.12 -0.45 9.61
CA ALA A 38 -16.95 0.31 10.54
C ALA A 38 -16.18 1.45 11.22
N ALA A 39 -14.87 1.25 11.44
CA ALA A 39 -14.04 2.25 12.10
C ALA A 39 -13.42 3.25 11.12
N TRP A 40 -13.52 2.98 9.83
CA TRP A 40 -12.90 3.85 8.83
C TRP A 40 -13.56 5.24 8.81
N SER A 41 -12.75 6.28 8.66
CA SER A 41 -13.26 7.64 8.52
C SER A 41 -12.28 8.46 7.69
N GLU A 42 -12.76 9.60 7.21
CA GLU A 42 -11.91 10.52 6.46
C GLU A 42 -10.81 11.13 7.33
N GLY A 43 -10.97 11.08 8.65
CA GLY A 43 -9.93 11.55 9.55
C GLY A 43 -8.77 10.59 9.69
N ASN A 44 -8.94 9.34 9.28
CA ASN A 44 -7.86 8.35 9.23
C ASN A 44 -8.05 7.49 7.98
N PRO A 45 -7.83 8.07 6.80
CA PRO A 45 -8.21 7.41 5.54
C PRO A 45 -7.36 6.19 5.21
N ALA A 46 -6.17 6.06 5.77
CA ALA A 46 -5.29 4.91 5.50
C ALA A 46 -5.69 3.67 6.30
N LEU A 47 -6.62 3.78 7.23
CA LEU A 47 -6.99 2.66 8.09
C LEU A 47 -7.52 1.49 7.25
N GLY A 48 -6.90 0.32 7.42
CA GLY A 48 -7.33 -0.90 6.74
C GLY A 48 -6.98 -0.95 5.26
N GLN A 49 -6.15 -0.04 4.77
CA GLN A 49 -5.86 0.08 3.34
C GLN A 49 -4.54 -0.55 2.92
N CYS A 50 -3.80 -1.19 3.81
CA CYS A 50 -2.42 -1.54 3.52
C CYS A 50 -2.28 -2.51 2.35
N THR A 51 -3.04 -3.58 2.32
CA THR A 51 -2.88 -4.61 1.29
C THR A 51 -3.27 -4.11 -0.08
N VAL A 52 -4.44 -3.47 -0.19
CA VAL A 52 -4.92 -2.98 -1.48
C VAL A 52 -4.03 -1.85 -2.01
N THR A 53 -3.53 -1.00 -1.11
CA THR A 53 -2.60 0.06 -1.49
C THR A 53 -1.29 -0.52 -2.01
N ALA A 54 -0.75 -1.52 -1.32
CA ALA A 54 0.49 -2.15 -1.76
C ALA A 54 0.33 -2.77 -3.15
N LEU A 55 -0.84 -3.33 -3.46
CA LEU A 55 -1.11 -3.88 -4.79
C LEU A 55 -1.13 -2.78 -5.85
N VAL A 56 -1.76 -1.66 -5.58
CA VAL A 56 -1.77 -0.53 -6.52
C VAL A 56 -0.35 0.01 -6.74
N VAL A 57 0.43 0.15 -5.67
CA VAL A 57 1.82 0.59 -5.78
C VAL A 57 2.62 -0.40 -6.61
N HIS A 58 2.39 -1.69 -6.42
CA HIS A 58 3.07 -2.73 -7.20
C HIS A 58 2.73 -2.62 -8.69
N ASP A 59 1.51 -2.23 -9.03
CA ASP A 59 1.14 -2.01 -10.43
C ASP A 59 2.04 -0.97 -11.09
N HIS A 60 2.55 -0.01 -10.32
CA HIS A 60 3.35 1.09 -10.86
C HIS A 60 4.85 0.84 -10.81
N PHE A 61 5.32 0.11 -9.80
CA PHE A 61 6.76 -0.01 -9.56
C PHE A 61 7.28 -1.43 -9.59
N GLY A 62 6.41 -2.43 -9.46
CA GLY A 62 6.89 -3.81 -9.32
C GLY A 62 7.49 -4.06 -7.95
N GLY A 63 8.43 -4.98 -7.87
CA GLY A 63 9.07 -5.35 -6.61
C GLY A 63 8.34 -6.46 -5.88
N THR A 64 8.49 -6.47 -4.56
CA THR A 64 7.87 -7.46 -3.70
C THR A 64 7.15 -6.77 -2.55
N PHE A 65 6.65 -7.55 -1.59
CA PHE A 65 5.88 -7.02 -0.48
C PHE A 65 6.52 -7.48 0.82
N ALA A 66 6.55 -6.59 1.80
CA ALA A 66 6.97 -6.91 3.16
C ALA A 66 5.74 -7.12 4.01
N LYS A 67 5.84 -8.05 4.97
CA LYS A 67 4.76 -8.29 5.91
C LYS A 67 5.29 -8.32 7.33
N ASN A 68 4.60 -7.61 8.21
CA ASN A 68 4.81 -7.67 9.66
C ASN A 68 3.66 -8.47 10.26
N LEU A 69 3.99 -9.52 11.00
CA LEU A 69 2.96 -10.43 11.53
C LEU A 69 2.24 -9.85 12.74
N GLU A 70 2.96 -9.16 13.60
CA GLU A 70 2.37 -8.62 14.82
C GLU A 70 1.21 -7.67 14.53
N HIS A 71 1.42 -6.78 13.56
CA HIS A 71 0.43 -5.77 13.21
C HIS A 71 -0.37 -6.13 11.96
N ASN A 72 -0.10 -7.30 11.38
CA ASN A 72 -0.76 -7.77 10.16
C ASN A 72 -0.70 -6.68 9.08
N HIS A 73 0.48 -6.09 8.90
CA HIS A 73 0.68 -4.96 8.01
C HIS A 73 1.53 -5.36 6.81
N ILE A 74 1.17 -4.83 5.65
CA ILE A 74 1.85 -5.11 4.38
C ILE A 74 2.23 -3.78 3.75
N TRP A 75 3.45 -3.72 3.20
CA TRP A 75 3.93 -2.56 2.45
C TRP A 75 4.84 -3.03 1.33
N ASN A 76 5.44 -2.09 0.60
CA ASN A 76 6.16 -2.42 -0.62
C ASN A 76 7.66 -2.43 -0.41
N ILE A 77 8.33 -3.38 -1.07
CA ILE A 77 9.77 -3.36 -1.30
C ILE A 77 9.94 -3.13 -2.79
N LEU A 78 10.53 -1.98 -3.17
CA LEU A 78 10.70 -1.62 -4.56
C LEU A 78 11.83 -2.45 -5.19
N PRO A 79 11.91 -2.48 -6.53
CA PRO A 79 12.95 -3.28 -7.19
C PRO A 79 14.37 -2.97 -6.76
N ASP A 80 14.65 -1.72 -6.34
CA ASP A 80 15.97 -1.34 -5.87
C ASP A 80 16.21 -1.69 -4.40
N GLY A 81 15.24 -2.32 -3.75
CA GLY A 81 15.36 -2.75 -2.36
C GLY A 81 14.85 -1.74 -1.34
N THR A 82 14.50 -0.53 -1.76
CA THR A 82 13.96 0.44 -0.81
C THR A 82 12.53 0.08 -0.42
N GLU A 83 12.18 0.38 0.82
CA GLU A 83 10.84 0.12 1.33
C GLU A 83 9.99 1.36 1.20
N GLN A 84 8.73 1.18 0.81
CA GLN A 84 7.79 2.28 0.66
C GLN A 84 6.46 1.87 1.28
N ASP A 85 5.98 2.64 2.24
CA ASP A 85 4.76 2.34 2.98
C ASP A 85 3.85 3.56 3.00
N PHE A 86 2.89 3.60 2.07
CA PHE A 86 1.98 4.74 1.94
C PHE A 86 0.87 4.74 2.99
N THR A 87 0.69 3.65 3.75
CA THR A 87 -0.37 3.57 4.75
C THR A 87 0.18 3.60 6.18
N ARG A 88 1.44 3.98 6.35
CA ARG A 88 2.09 4.00 7.65
C ARG A 88 1.31 4.83 8.66
N GLU A 89 0.68 5.88 8.21
CA GLU A 89 -0.02 6.83 9.07
C GLU A 89 -1.24 6.24 9.76
N GLN A 90 -1.70 5.06 9.34
CA GLN A 90 -2.84 4.43 10.02
C GLN A 90 -2.50 4.06 11.46
N PHE A 91 -1.23 3.96 11.79
CA PHE A 91 -0.80 3.63 13.14
C PHE A 91 -0.55 4.90 13.95
N VAL A 92 -0.96 4.86 15.21
CA VAL A 92 -0.73 5.96 16.14
C VAL A 92 0.49 5.63 16.97
N GLY A 93 1.39 6.62 17.12
CA GLY A 93 2.58 6.45 17.92
C GLY A 93 3.70 5.75 17.20
N ASP A 94 4.66 5.28 17.98
CA ASP A 94 5.92 4.76 17.47
C ASP A 94 5.85 3.25 17.27
N VAL A 95 5.17 2.84 16.23
CA VAL A 95 5.02 1.42 15.93
C VAL A 95 6.21 0.94 15.12
N LYS A 96 6.88 -0.11 15.58
CA LYS A 96 7.99 -0.72 14.86
C LYS A 96 7.47 -1.82 13.96
N LEU A 97 7.82 -1.74 12.68
CA LEU A 97 7.39 -2.71 11.69
C LEU A 97 8.61 -3.43 11.14
N ILE A 98 8.91 -4.59 11.70
CA ILE A 98 9.99 -5.43 11.16
C ILE A 98 9.43 -6.26 10.02
N VAL A 99 10.29 -6.63 9.08
CA VAL A 99 9.91 -7.50 7.97
C VAL A 99 10.00 -8.93 8.45
N ASP A 100 8.85 -9.55 8.69
CA ASP A 100 8.79 -10.95 9.07
C ASP A 100 8.76 -11.87 7.86
N GLU A 101 8.11 -11.43 6.78
CA GLU A 101 7.96 -12.21 5.55
C GLU A 101 8.10 -11.31 4.34
N ILE A 102 8.64 -11.88 3.26
CA ILE A 102 8.65 -11.22 1.96
C ILE A 102 7.75 -12.04 1.04
N LEU A 103 6.77 -11.37 0.45
CA LEU A 103 5.72 -12.03 -0.33
C LEU A 103 5.74 -11.53 -1.77
N ASN A 104 5.23 -12.36 -2.67
CA ASN A 104 5.01 -11.94 -4.05
C ASN A 104 3.52 -11.64 -4.25
N ARG A 105 3.17 -11.18 -5.45
CA ARG A 105 1.79 -10.76 -5.73
C ARG A 105 0.79 -11.89 -5.60
N ALA A 106 1.16 -13.10 -6.02
CA ALA A 106 0.26 -14.24 -5.90
C ALA A 106 -0.03 -14.56 -4.44
N ASP A 107 0.97 -14.44 -3.56
CA ASP A 107 0.76 -14.66 -2.14
C ASP A 107 -0.31 -13.72 -1.57
N ILE A 108 -0.39 -12.51 -2.10
CA ILE A 108 -1.31 -11.49 -1.62
C ILE A 108 -2.73 -11.69 -2.15
N LEU A 109 -2.84 -12.10 -3.42
CA LEU A 109 -4.13 -12.16 -4.10
C LEU A 109 -4.83 -13.51 -4.00
N GLU A 110 -4.08 -14.58 -3.74
CA GLU A 110 -4.62 -15.93 -3.78
C GLU A 110 -4.61 -16.55 -2.39
N GLY A 111 -5.49 -17.52 -2.20
CA GLY A 111 -5.57 -18.25 -0.95
C GLY A 111 -6.76 -17.84 -0.11
N GLU A 112 -6.92 -18.54 1.00
CA GLU A 112 -8.09 -18.37 1.85
C GLU A 112 -8.14 -17.02 2.53
N SER A 113 -6.98 -16.51 2.98
CA SER A 113 -6.91 -15.21 3.62
C SER A 113 -7.39 -14.11 2.69
N ALA A 114 -6.91 -14.16 1.43
CA ALA A 114 -7.31 -13.17 0.43
C ALA A 114 -8.81 -13.27 0.14
N ASN A 115 -9.32 -14.49 0.05
CA ASN A 115 -10.75 -14.69 -0.21
C ASN A 115 -11.61 -14.18 0.93
N ARG A 116 -11.22 -14.47 2.17
CA ARG A 116 -11.97 -14.01 3.36
C ARG A 116 -11.97 -12.49 3.47
N ALA A 117 -10.86 -11.87 3.10
CA ALA A 117 -10.72 -10.42 3.16
C ALA A 117 -11.26 -9.73 1.92
N ASP A 118 -11.72 -10.49 0.94
CA ASP A 118 -12.24 -9.95 -0.33
C ASP A 118 -11.20 -9.03 -0.99
N THR A 119 -9.95 -9.47 -0.95
CA THR A 119 -8.81 -8.62 -1.32
C THR A 119 -8.88 -8.20 -2.78
N LYS A 120 -9.18 -9.15 -3.67
CA LYS A 120 -9.17 -8.85 -5.11
C LYS A 120 -10.21 -7.78 -5.45
N ARG A 121 -11.44 -7.92 -4.93
CA ARG A 121 -12.50 -6.96 -5.22
C ARG A 121 -12.18 -5.59 -4.64
N ARG A 122 -11.68 -5.56 -3.41
CA ARG A 122 -11.30 -4.28 -2.78
C ARG A 122 -10.15 -3.62 -3.53
N TYR A 123 -9.18 -4.41 -3.98
CA TYR A 123 -8.08 -3.91 -4.78
C TYR A 123 -8.55 -3.33 -6.10
N GLU A 124 -9.42 -4.06 -6.82
CA GLU A 124 -9.94 -3.57 -8.10
C GLU A 124 -10.74 -2.28 -7.92
N HIS A 125 -11.48 -2.19 -6.82
CA HIS A 125 -12.21 -0.97 -6.48
C HIS A 125 -11.26 0.19 -6.23
N LEU A 126 -10.22 -0.04 -5.43
CA LEU A 126 -9.23 1.02 -5.16
C LEU A 126 -8.51 1.43 -6.45
N ARG A 127 -8.13 0.48 -7.27
CA ARG A 127 -7.45 0.77 -8.52
C ARG A 127 -8.31 1.64 -9.43
N TRP A 128 -9.59 1.35 -9.51
CA TRP A 128 -10.52 2.14 -10.31
C TRP A 128 -10.61 3.58 -9.80
N ARG A 129 -10.79 3.72 -8.48
CA ARG A 129 -10.86 5.06 -7.88
C ARG A 129 -9.55 5.82 -8.05
N PHE A 130 -8.43 5.12 -7.92
CA PHE A 130 -7.11 5.71 -8.09
C PHE A 130 -6.91 6.24 -9.52
N THR A 131 -7.35 5.48 -10.51
CA THR A 131 -7.26 5.91 -11.90
C THR A 131 -8.09 7.16 -12.13
N ILE A 132 -9.29 7.22 -11.55
CA ILE A 132 -10.16 8.40 -11.68
C ILE A 132 -9.55 9.61 -10.98
N ALA A 133 -8.83 9.41 -9.89
CA ALA A 133 -8.18 10.50 -9.16
C ALA A 133 -7.03 11.13 -9.95
N GLY A 134 -6.68 10.59 -11.10
CA GLY A 134 -5.73 11.22 -12.01
C GLY A 134 -4.29 10.78 -11.83
N ALA A 135 -4.08 9.61 -11.26
CA ALA A 135 -2.71 9.13 -11.07
C ALA A 135 -2.25 8.21 -12.22
#